data_82962c5ad8142aef11c158db5bb085e6
#
_entry.id   82962c5ad8142aef11c158db5bb085e6
#
_cell.length_a   1.000
_cell.length_b   1.000
_cell.length_c   1.000
_cell.angle_alpha   90.00
_cell.angle_beta   90.00
_cell.angle_gamma   90.00
#
_symmetry.space_group_name_H-M   'P 1'
#
loop_
_entity.id
_entity.type
_entity.pdbx_description
1 polymer ?
#
loop_
_entity_poly.entity_id
_entity_poly.type
_entity_poly.pdbx_seq_one_letter_code
_entity_poly.pdbx_strand_id
1 'polypeptide(L)'
;MHKQTKGCILLLLCAMIWGAAFVAQSEGMQYVGPFTMGATRFFLAGLVLLPVIRVLDRKGWSQNRPATKEDKKRQLAAGAICGVLLFAATTLQQFGLLDTTVGKSGFVTALYIVFVPIVGVLTGKKAGLRVWLCAAAAVFGMYLLCVGSGFSVAGGDLLTLGCAVLFTFHICYISAVSPRMDGVRLSCVQFFVCSALSAIGMFVFESPDWASIRSCWLPIVYAGVFSGGVAYTFQIIGERDVQPALASLLMSLESVFAALFGWILIGQGLSGRELIGCAIMFAAILLSQLPERKTAG
;
A
#
# COMPACT_ATOMS: atom_id res chain seq x y z
N MET A 1 -19.07 -17.85 13.89
CA MET A 1 -18.26 -17.58 12.68
C MET A 1 -16.86 -18.07 12.92
N HIS A 2 -16.30 -18.93 12.08
CA HIS A 2 -14.93 -19.44 12.22
C HIS A 2 -13.95 -18.26 12.22
N LYS A 3 -12.89 -18.31 13.05
CA LYS A 3 -11.86 -17.25 13.14
C LYS A 3 -11.30 -16.87 11.76
N GLN A 4 -11.01 -17.88 10.93
CA GLN A 4 -10.53 -17.68 9.55
C GLN A 4 -11.52 -16.87 8.69
N THR A 5 -12.83 -17.17 8.75
CA THR A 5 -13.85 -16.42 7.99
C THR A 5 -13.88 -14.94 8.40
N LYS A 6 -13.77 -14.67 9.71
CA LYS A 6 -13.68 -13.30 10.21
C LYS A 6 -12.42 -12.59 9.68
N GLY A 7 -11.27 -13.25 9.71
CA GLY A 7 -10.02 -12.72 9.16
C GLY A 7 -10.14 -12.40 7.68
N CYS A 8 -10.70 -13.31 6.86
CA CYS A 8 -10.92 -13.07 5.43
C CYS A 8 -11.81 -11.85 5.17
N ILE A 9 -12.90 -11.67 5.94
CA ILE A 9 -13.77 -10.51 5.81
C ILE A 9 -13.02 -9.22 6.14
N LEU A 10 -12.21 -9.20 7.20
CA LEU A 10 -11.42 -8.03 7.57
C LEU A 10 -10.40 -7.65 6.49
N LEU A 11 -9.72 -8.63 5.89
CA LEU A 11 -8.77 -8.40 4.80
C LEU A 11 -9.45 -7.92 3.53
N LEU A 12 -10.62 -8.45 3.20
CA LEU A 12 -11.42 -7.98 2.06
C LEU A 12 -11.86 -6.52 2.27
N LEU A 13 -12.35 -6.18 3.46
CA LEU A 13 -12.72 -4.80 3.80
C LEU A 13 -11.50 -3.87 3.75
N CYS A 14 -10.34 -4.34 4.19
CA CYS A 14 -9.08 -3.60 4.08
C CYS A 14 -8.74 -3.30 2.61
N ALA A 15 -8.79 -4.29 1.73
CA ALA A 15 -8.55 -4.13 0.30
C ALA A 15 -9.56 -3.15 -0.35
N MET A 16 -10.85 -3.22 0.03
CA MET A 16 -11.86 -2.26 -0.42
C MET A 16 -11.54 -0.84 0.02
N ILE A 17 -11.19 -0.64 1.30
CA ILE A 17 -10.86 0.69 1.84
C ILE A 17 -9.62 1.25 1.14
N TRP A 18 -8.61 0.44 0.91
CA TRP A 18 -7.41 0.88 0.21
C TRP A 18 -7.63 1.16 -1.26
N GLY A 19 -8.43 0.36 -1.95
CA GLY A 19 -8.82 0.65 -3.33
C GLY A 19 -9.55 1.99 -3.47
N ALA A 20 -10.51 2.28 -2.59
CA ALA A 20 -11.19 3.57 -2.57
C ALA A 20 -10.26 4.73 -2.12
N ALA A 21 -9.19 4.45 -1.37
CA ALA A 21 -8.24 5.47 -0.97
C ALA A 21 -7.44 6.05 -2.15
N PHE A 22 -7.27 5.32 -3.24
CA PHE A 22 -6.70 5.88 -4.47
C PHE A 22 -7.59 6.98 -5.05
N VAL A 23 -8.92 6.78 -5.04
CA VAL A 23 -9.89 7.81 -5.46
C VAL A 23 -9.80 9.02 -4.52
N ALA A 24 -9.83 8.80 -3.22
CA ALA A 24 -9.73 9.88 -2.24
C ALA A 24 -8.43 10.68 -2.40
N GLN A 25 -7.31 10.03 -2.70
CA GLN A 25 -6.04 10.69 -2.96
C GLN A 25 -6.09 11.51 -4.24
N SER A 26 -6.60 10.94 -5.33
CA SER A 26 -6.75 11.63 -6.62
C SER A 26 -7.64 12.87 -6.49
N GLU A 27 -8.80 12.73 -5.84
CA GLU A 27 -9.73 13.85 -5.60
C GLU A 27 -9.15 14.89 -4.65
N GLY A 28 -8.47 14.48 -3.58
CA GLY A 28 -7.84 15.41 -2.64
C GLY A 28 -6.77 16.27 -3.30
N MET A 29 -6.00 15.70 -4.23
CA MET A 29 -4.95 16.43 -4.95
C MET A 29 -5.46 17.42 -6.00
N GLN A 30 -6.77 17.51 -6.25
CA GLN A 30 -7.36 18.61 -7.00
C GLN A 30 -7.38 19.93 -6.19
N TYR A 31 -7.29 19.85 -4.86
CA TYR A 31 -7.34 20.99 -3.94
C TYR A 31 -5.98 21.30 -3.33
N VAL A 32 -5.17 20.29 -3.08
CA VAL A 32 -3.88 20.42 -2.39
C VAL A 32 -2.80 19.64 -3.14
N GLY A 33 -1.55 20.05 -2.97
CA GLY A 33 -0.41 19.33 -3.56
C GLY A 33 -0.14 17.97 -2.92
N PRO A 34 0.66 17.13 -3.60
CA PRO A 34 1.02 15.79 -3.15
C PRO A 34 1.62 15.73 -1.75
N PHE A 35 2.48 16.68 -1.39
CA PHE A 35 3.10 16.75 -0.07
C PHE A 35 2.10 17.16 1.01
N THR A 36 1.22 18.15 0.73
CA THR A 36 0.16 18.55 1.65
C THR A 36 -0.81 17.39 1.92
N MET A 37 -1.20 16.66 0.88
CA MET A 37 -2.03 15.46 1.02
C MET A 37 -1.32 14.38 1.85
N GLY A 38 -0.04 14.13 1.60
CA GLY A 38 0.79 13.20 2.37
C GLY A 38 0.90 13.60 3.85
N ALA A 39 1.27 14.87 4.12
CA ALA A 39 1.43 15.38 5.48
C ALA A 39 0.15 15.24 6.31
N THR A 40 -0.99 15.67 5.76
CA THR A 40 -2.27 15.68 6.48
C THR A 40 -2.83 14.27 6.72
N ARG A 41 -2.86 13.41 5.70
CA ARG A 41 -3.41 12.05 5.84
C ARG A 41 -2.58 11.16 6.78
N PHE A 42 -1.24 11.22 6.69
CA PHE A 42 -0.39 10.39 7.56
C PHE A 42 -0.35 10.93 9.00
N PHE A 43 -0.49 12.24 9.20
CA PHE A 43 -0.69 12.79 10.53
C PHE A 43 -1.96 12.25 11.19
N LEU A 44 -3.08 12.29 10.47
CA LEU A 44 -4.35 11.72 10.96
C LEU A 44 -4.25 10.21 11.20
N ALA A 45 -3.61 9.46 10.30
CA ALA A 45 -3.38 8.03 10.47
C ALA A 45 -2.61 7.73 11.77
N GLY A 46 -1.52 8.47 12.03
CA GLY A 46 -0.75 8.35 13.26
C GLY A 46 -1.58 8.66 14.50
N LEU A 47 -2.39 9.75 14.46
CA LEU A 47 -3.26 10.13 15.57
C LEU A 47 -4.31 9.06 15.89
N VAL A 48 -4.94 8.47 14.86
CA VAL A 48 -5.95 7.41 15.04
C VAL A 48 -5.35 6.15 15.64
N LEU A 49 -4.10 5.81 15.34
CA LEU A 49 -3.45 4.64 15.92
C LEU A 49 -3.08 4.81 17.40
N LEU A 50 -2.94 6.03 17.92
CA LEU A 50 -2.64 6.24 19.35
C LEU A 50 -3.71 5.66 20.30
N PRO A 51 -5.01 5.96 20.13
CA PRO A 51 -6.06 5.32 20.94
C PRO A 51 -6.17 3.81 20.66
N VAL A 52 -5.95 3.35 19.41
CA VAL A 52 -5.93 1.91 19.09
C VAL A 52 -4.85 1.19 19.91
N ILE A 53 -3.63 1.72 19.95
CA ILE A 53 -2.53 1.18 20.78
C ILE A 53 -2.94 1.09 22.25
N ARG A 54 -3.55 2.16 22.80
CA ARG A 54 -4.01 2.16 24.21
C ARG A 54 -5.06 1.08 24.47
N VAL A 55 -6.00 0.89 23.56
CA VAL A 55 -7.05 -0.13 23.66
C VAL A 55 -6.46 -1.55 23.60
N LEU A 56 -5.55 -1.78 22.64
CA LEU A 56 -4.86 -3.08 22.49
C LEU A 56 -4.03 -3.42 23.73
N ASP A 57 -3.33 -2.42 24.29
CA ASP A 57 -2.57 -2.59 25.53
C ASP A 57 -3.44 -2.97 26.73
N ARG A 58 -4.57 -2.26 26.90
CA ARG A 58 -5.52 -2.53 28.00
C ARG A 58 -6.16 -3.91 27.91
N LYS A 59 -6.39 -4.40 26.66
CA LYS A 59 -6.98 -5.72 26.42
C LYS A 59 -5.94 -6.84 26.39
N GLY A 60 -4.65 -6.54 26.54
CA GLY A 60 -3.57 -7.52 26.43
C GLY A 60 -3.42 -8.11 25.02
N TRP A 61 -3.87 -7.40 23.98
CA TRP A 61 -3.83 -7.85 22.58
C TRP A 61 -2.60 -7.35 21.82
N SER A 62 -1.82 -6.45 22.42
CA SER A 62 -0.54 -6.00 21.87
C SER A 62 0.45 -7.15 21.82
N GLN A 63 1.02 -7.40 20.63
CA GLN A 63 2.09 -8.39 20.45
C GLN A 63 3.43 -7.68 20.46
N ASN A 64 4.47 -8.34 21.01
CA ASN A 64 5.84 -7.82 21.05
C ASN A 64 5.94 -6.38 21.60
N ARG A 65 5.14 -6.06 22.62
CA ARG A 65 5.16 -4.75 23.27
C ARG A 65 6.57 -4.45 23.80
N PRO A 66 7.19 -3.32 23.44
CA PRO A 66 8.52 -2.97 23.90
C PRO A 66 8.56 -2.79 25.41
N ALA A 67 9.31 -3.64 26.11
CA ALA A 67 9.39 -3.65 27.56
C ALA A 67 10.53 -2.77 28.07
N THR A 68 11.68 -2.80 27.42
CA THR A 68 12.89 -2.07 27.82
C THR A 68 13.07 -0.76 27.06
N LYS A 69 13.97 0.10 27.54
CA LYS A 69 14.37 1.31 26.81
C LYS A 69 15.01 1.00 25.47
N GLU A 70 15.76 -0.11 25.38
CA GLU A 70 16.41 -0.56 24.16
C GLU A 70 15.38 -1.07 23.15
N ASP A 71 14.35 -1.81 23.59
CA ASP A 71 13.27 -2.24 22.71
C ASP A 71 12.50 -1.04 22.12
N LYS A 72 12.23 -0.01 22.96
CA LYS A 72 11.60 1.22 22.49
C LYS A 72 12.46 1.94 21.43
N LYS A 73 13.78 2.02 21.64
CA LYS A 73 14.70 2.63 20.71
C LYS A 73 14.74 1.86 19.38
N ARG A 74 14.80 0.52 19.44
CA ARG A 74 14.74 -0.34 18.24
C ARG A 74 13.41 -0.19 17.51
N GLN A 75 12.30 -0.15 18.22
CA GLN A 75 10.95 0.08 17.67
C GLN A 75 10.87 1.42 16.94
N LEU A 76 11.38 2.51 17.55
CA LEU A 76 11.42 3.84 16.96
C LEU A 76 12.32 3.88 15.72
N ALA A 77 13.53 3.32 15.80
CA ALA A 77 14.46 3.28 14.67
C ALA A 77 13.88 2.50 13.48
N ALA A 78 13.30 1.32 13.73
CA ALA A 78 12.65 0.52 12.71
C ALA A 78 11.46 1.27 12.08
N GLY A 79 10.61 1.89 12.91
CA GLY A 79 9.49 2.69 12.42
C GLY A 79 9.93 3.91 11.62
N ALA A 80 11.06 4.55 12.00
CA ALA A 80 11.61 5.67 11.25
C ALA A 80 12.12 5.24 9.86
N ILE A 81 12.83 4.12 9.75
CA ILE A 81 13.26 3.57 8.45
C ILE A 81 12.04 3.23 7.59
N CYS A 82 11.03 2.55 8.16
CA CYS A 82 9.78 2.30 7.47
C CYS A 82 9.13 3.60 6.98
N GLY A 83 9.12 4.64 7.82
CA GLY A 83 8.53 5.94 7.50
C GLY A 83 9.24 6.66 6.36
N VAL A 84 10.56 6.58 6.28
CA VAL A 84 11.34 7.13 5.15
C VAL A 84 11.02 6.39 3.85
N LEU A 85 11.01 5.05 3.88
CA LEU A 85 10.66 4.23 2.72
C LEU A 85 9.21 4.48 2.27
N LEU A 86 8.29 4.56 3.23
CA LEU A 86 6.88 4.87 2.97
C LEU A 86 6.72 6.26 2.34
N PHE A 87 7.42 7.27 2.88
CA PHE A 87 7.43 8.62 2.33
C PHE A 87 7.89 8.62 0.88
N ALA A 88 9.04 8.00 0.58
CA ALA A 88 9.57 7.95 -0.78
C ALA A 88 8.60 7.23 -1.74
N ALA A 89 8.04 6.08 -1.34
CA ALA A 89 7.09 5.32 -2.14
C ALA A 89 5.80 6.10 -2.39
N THR A 90 5.20 6.63 -1.33
CA THR A 90 3.91 7.34 -1.46
C THR A 90 4.04 8.69 -2.13
N THR A 91 5.19 9.37 -2.03
CA THR A 91 5.45 10.59 -2.78
C THR A 91 5.45 10.32 -4.28
N LEU A 92 6.16 9.29 -4.74
CA LEU A 92 6.13 8.89 -6.16
C LEU A 92 4.70 8.49 -6.60
N GLN A 93 3.95 7.80 -5.76
CA GLN A 93 2.56 7.44 -6.04
C GLN A 93 1.67 8.67 -6.19
N GLN A 94 1.79 9.64 -5.29
CA GLN A 94 1.01 10.87 -5.33
C GLN A 94 1.30 11.70 -6.59
N PHE A 95 2.59 11.88 -6.92
CA PHE A 95 2.95 12.55 -8.17
C PHE A 95 2.51 11.74 -9.40
N GLY A 96 2.59 10.42 -9.34
CA GLY A 96 2.09 9.55 -10.39
C GLY A 96 0.59 9.72 -10.64
N LEU A 97 -0.21 9.82 -9.59
CA LEU A 97 -1.66 10.02 -9.66
C LEU A 97 -2.08 11.36 -10.28
N LEU A 98 -1.19 12.35 -10.42
CA LEU A 98 -1.48 13.58 -11.15
C LEU A 98 -1.56 13.37 -12.67
N ASP A 99 -0.91 12.33 -13.19
CA ASP A 99 -0.76 12.08 -14.64
C ASP A 99 -1.16 10.65 -15.05
N THR A 100 -1.79 9.88 -14.15
CA THR A 100 -2.32 8.54 -14.46
C THR A 100 -3.69 8.33 -13.82
N THR A 101 -4.42 7.30 -14.29
CA THR A 101 -5.73 6.99 -13.71
C THR A 101 -5.58 6.20 -12.41
N VAL A 102 -6.60 6.31 -11.54
CA VAL A 102 -6.68 5.58 -10.26
C VAL A 102 -6.53 4.06 -10.48
N GLY A 103 -7.21 3.50 -11.49
CA GLY A 103 -7.11 2.08 -11.82
C GLY A 103 -5.70 1.66 -12.24
N LYS A 104 -5.05 2.43 -13.13
CA LYS A 104 -3.66 2.16 -13.53
C LYS A 104 -2.71 2.23 -12.34
N SER A 105 -2.82 3.29 -11.53
CA SER A 105 -1.99 3.45 -10.34
C SER A 105 -2.15 2.28 -9.36
N GLY A 106 -3.37 1.82 -9.11
CA GLY A 106 -3.63 0.65 -8.26
C GLY A 106 -2.96 -0.63 -8.78
N PHE A 107 -3.10 -0.94 -10.08
CA PHE A 107 -2.50 -2.14 -10.66
C PHE A 107 -0.97 -2.05 -10.75
N VAL A 108 -0.41 -0.91 -11.17
CA VAL A 108 1.04 -0.73 -11.26
C VAL A 108 1.68 -0.77 -9.88
N THR A 109 1.06 -0.15 -8.88
CA THR A 109 1.53 -0.23 -7.49
C THR A 109 1.53 -1.69 -7.01
N ALA A 110 0.50 -2.48 -7.31
CA ALA A 110 0.40 -3.88 -6.90
C ALA A 110 1.53 -4.78 -7.45
N LEU A 111 2.32 -4.33 -8.43
CA LEU A 111 3.51 -5.06 -8.90
C LEU A 111 4.54 -5.34 -7.81
N TYR A 112 4.52 -4.61 -6.70
CA TYR A 112 5.37 -4.95 -5.55
C TYR A 112 5.22 -6.41 -5.12
N ILE A 113 4.03 -7.01 -5.29
CA ILE A 113 3.75 -8.42 -4.95
C ILE A 113 4.60 -9.37 -5.81
N VAL A 114 4.87 -9.00 -7.06
CA VAL A 114 5.76 -9.74 -7.96
C VAL A 114 7.23 -9.41 -7.70
N PHE A 115 7.55 -8.17 -7.37
CA PHE A 115 8.93 -7.73 -7.13
C PHE A 115 9.50 -8.26 -5.80
N VAL A 116 8.68 -8.45 -4.75
CA VAL A 116 9.13 -8.99 -3.46
C VAL A 116 9.80 -10.38 -3.61
N PRO A 117 9.23 -11.37 -4.31
CA PRO A 117 9.93 -12.63 -4.59
C PRO A 117 11.22 -12.45 -5.39
N ILE A 118 11.26 -11.52 -6.36
CA ILE A 118 12.46 -11.26 -7.18
C ILE A 118 13.60 -10.74 -6.28
N VAL A 119 13.32 -9.78 -5.40
CA VAL A 119 14.29 -9.32 -4.39
C VAL A 119 14.72 -10.46 -3.47
N GLY A 120 13.81 -11.37 -3.13
CA GLY A 120 14.12 -12.58 -2.40
C GLY A 120 15.21 -13.42 -3.08
N VAL A 121 15.13 -13.58 -4.41
CA VAL A 121 16.17 -14.30 -5.20
C VAL A 121 17.51 -13.57 -5.16
N LEU A 122 17.50 -12.26 -5.33
CA LEU A 122 18.72 -11.44 -5.26
C LEU A 122 19.40 -11.52 -3.88
N THR A 123 18.65 -11.83 -2.83
CA THR A 123 19.15 -12.05 -1.47
C THR A 123 19.44 -13.51 -1.15
N GLY A 124 19.56 -14.38 -2.17
CA GLY A 124 19.98 -15.78 -2.04
C GLY A 124 18.85 -16.80 -1.81
N LYS A 125 17.58 -16.39 -1.85
CA LYS A 125 16.44 -17.30 -1.86
C LYS A 125 16.24 -17.87 -3.27
N LYS A 126 15.94 -19.16 -3.38
CA LYS A 126 15.62 -19.79 -4.68
C LYS A 126 14.19 -19.43 -5.07
N ALA A 127 13.98 -18.93 -6.30
CA ALA A 127 12.65 -18.78 -6.89
C ALA A 127 12.43 -19.83 -7.95
N GLY A 128 11.28 -20.48 -7.90
CA GLY A 128 10.87 -21.45 -8.91
C GLY A 128 10.53 -20.77 -10.25
N LEU A 129 10.47 -21.57 -11.32
CA LEU A 129 10.10 -21.11 -12.67
C LEU A 129 8.79 -20.32 -12.67
N ARG A 130 7.84 -20.68 -11.82
CA ARG A 130 6.54 -20.00 -11.70
C ARG A 130 6.68 -18.50 -11.38
N VAL A 131 7.60 -18.12 -10.48
CA VAL A 131 7.83 -16.71 -10.12
C VAL A 131 8.26 -15.91 -11.34
N TRP A 132 9.13 -16.46 -12.17
CA TRP A 132 9.61 -15.83 -13.40
C TRP A 132 8.51 -15.72 -14.46
N LEU A 133 7.68 -16.75 -14.61
CA LEU A 133 6.52 -16.71 -15.50
C LEU A 133 5.49 -15.67 -15.05
N CYS A 134 5.22 -15.57 -13.76
CA CYS A 134 4.34 -14.53 -13.21
C CYS A 134 4.93 -13.13 -13.42
N ALA A 135 6.24 -12.95 -13.23
CA ALA A 135 6.90 -11.67 -13.48
C ALA A 135 6.78 -11.27 -14.96
N ALA A 136 7.05 -12.18 -15.88
CA ALA A 136 6.90 -11.92 -17.32
C ALA A 136 5.46 -11.59 -17.70
N ALA A 137 4.48 -12.33 -17.18
CA ALA A 137 3.06 -12.07 -17.40
C ALA A 137 2.64 -10.70 -16.83
N ALA A 138 3.13 -10.33 -15.63
CA ALA A 138 2.84 -9.03 -15.03
C ALA A 138 3.43 -7.87 -15.84
N VAL A 139 4.66 -8.01 -16.35
CA VAL A 139 5.28 -7.02 -17.26
C VAL A 139 4.50 -6.88 -18.56
N PHE A 140 4.05 -7.99 -19.14
CA PHE A 140 3.22 -7.96 -20.35
C PHE A 140 1.85 -7.30 -20.09
N GLY A 141 1.20 -7.63 -18.97
CA GLY A 141 -0.05 -6.98 -18.57
C GLY A 141 0.13 -5.47 -18.33
N MET A 142 1.22 -5.05 -17.68
CA MET A 142 1.58 -3.65 -17.52
C MET A 142 1.81 -2.95 -18.89
N TYR A 143 2.45 -3.60 -19.84
CA TYR A 143 2.59 -3.08 -21.18
C TYR A 143 1.23 -2.78 -21.83
N LEU A 144 0.26 -3.71 -21.73
CA LEU A 144 -1.09 -3.49 -22.24
C LEU A 144 -1.83 -2.36 -21.53
N LEU A 145 -1.58 -2.19 -20.24
CA LEU A 145 -2.24 -1.19 -19.39
C LEU A 145 -1.69 0.23 -19.60
N CYS A 146 -0.37 0.37 -19.67
CA CYS A 146 0.30 1.68 -19.61
C CYS A 146 0.76 2.20 -20.97
N VAL A 147 1.09 1.33 -21.96
CA VAL A 147 1.60 1.77 -23.25
C VAL A 147 0.45 2.13 -24.20
N GLY A 148 0.31 3.41 -24.49
CA GLY A 148 -0.70 3.94 -25.41
C GLY A 148 -0.41 3.68 -26.89
N SER A 149 -1.28 4.20 -27.78
CA SER A 149 -1.06 4.23 -29.22
C SER A 149 0.19 5.08 -29.52
N GLY A 150 1.15 4.53 -30.25
CA GLY A 150 2.43 5.20 -30.56
C GLY A 150 3.56 4.90 -29.57
N PHE A 151 3.43 3.86 -28.73
CA PHE A 151 4.43 3.44 -27.73
C PHE A 151 4.77 4.51 -26.67
N SER A 152 3.85 5.45 -26.41
CA SER A 152 4.01 6.44 -25.34
C SER A 152 3.59 5.85 -24.00
N VAL A 153 4.37 6.14 -22.96
CA VAL A 153 4.07 5.84 -21.54
C VAL A 153 3.93 7.16 -20.83
N ALA A 154 2.86 7.32 -20.02
CA ALA A 154 2.68 8.52 -19.22
C ALA A 154 3.77 8.63 -18.14
N GLY A 155 4.21 9.85 -17.83
CA GLY A 155 5.18 10.08 -16.76
C GLY A 155 4.69 9.57 -15.41
N GLY A 156 3.39 9.68 -15.17
CA GLY A 156 2.73 9.18 -13.97
C GLY A 156 2.80 7.66 -13.81
N ASP A 157 2.73 6.90 -14.91
CA ASP A 157 2.86 5.44 -14.87
C ASP A 157 4.29 5.03 -14.46
N LEU A 158 5.32 5.76 -14.93
CA LEU A 158 6.72 5.54 -14.54
C LEU A 158 6.96 5.87 -13.06
N LEU A 159 6.40 6.96 -12.57
CA LEU A 159 6.48 7.33 -11.15
C LEU A 159 5.80 6.27 -10.28
N THR A 160 4.64 5.77 -10.71
CA THR A 160 3.93 4.70 -10.01
C THR A 160 4.70 3.38 -10.04
N LEU A 161 5.42 3.08 -11.13
CA LEU A 161 6.32 1.92 -11.16
C LEU A 161 7.49 2.09 -10.17
N GLY A 162 8.09 3.28 -10.10
CA GLY A 162 9.09 3.62 -9.09
C GLY A 162 8.54 3.46 -7.66
N CYS A 163 7.29 3.86 -7.43
CA CYS A 163 6.57 3.61 -6.18
C CYS A 163 6.50 2.11 -5.86
N ALA A 164 6.14 1.25 -6.82
CA ALA A 164 6.06 -0.20 -6.61
C ALA A 164 7.42 -0.80 -6.22
N VAL A 165 8.51 -0.33 -6.81
CA VAL A 165 9.88 -0.73 -6.43
C VAL A 165 10.20 -0.31 -4.99
N LEU A 166 9.89 0.92 -4.60
CA LEU A 166 10.12 1.40 -3.23
C LEU A 166 9.24 0.69 -2.20
N PHE A 167 7.97 0.41 -2.54
CA PHE A 167 7.12 -0.44 -1.70
C PHE A 167 7.68 -1.85 -1.54
N THR A 168 8.34 -2.40 -2.56
CA THR A 168 9.03 -3.69 -2.44
C THR A 168 10.06 -3.66 -1.32
N PHE A 169 10.93 -2.65 -1.28
CA PHE A 169 11.91 -2.50 -0.20
C PHE A 169 11.25 -2.25 1.16
N HIS A 170 10.21 -1.42 1.21
CA HIS A 170 9.43 -1.16 2.41
C HIS A 170 8.85 -2.46 2.98
N ILE A 171 8.19 -3.27 2.15
CA ILE A 171 7.59 -4.55 2.55
C ILE A 171 8.65 -5.56 2.99
N CYS A 172 9.76 -5.66 2.24
CA CYS A 172 10.88 -6.53 2.62
C CYS A 172 11.45 -6.14 4.00
N TYR A 173 11.60 -4.84 4.26
CA TYR A 173 12.09 -4.35 5.55
C TYR A 173 11.08 -4.63 6.68
N ILE A 174 9.80 -4.32 6.49
CA ILE A 174 8.74 -4.65 7.46
C ILE A 174 8.74 -6.15 7.76
N SER A 175 8.81 -6.99 6.74
CA SER A 175 8.83 -8.45 6.88
C SER A 175 10.02 -8.94 7.73
N ALA A 176 11.15 -8.26 7.64
CA ALA A 176 12.36 -8.59 8.41
C ALA A 176 12.26 -8.16 9.89
N VAL A 177 11.61 -7.04 10.18
CA VAL A 177 11.58 -6.46 11.54
C VAL A 177 10.32 -6.81 12.34
N SER A 178 9.17 -6.98 11.66
CA SER A 178 7.85 -7.17 12.30
C SER A 178 7.74 -8.40 13.22
N PRO A 179 8.45 -9.54 13.01
CA PRO A 179 8.36 -10.68 13.92
C PRO A 179 8.83 -10.36 15.35
N ARG A 180 9.61 -9.28 15.52
CA ARG A 180 10.18 -8.86 16.82
C ARG A 180 9.64 -7.52 17.32
N MET A 181 8.70 -6.91 16.59
CA MET A 181 8.18 -5.57 16.83
C MET A 181 6.67 -5.58 17.04
N ASP A 182 6.16 -4.58 17.75
CA ASP A 182 4.72 -4.31 17.80
C ASP A 182 4.31 -3.64 16.48
N GLY A 183 3.54 -4.35 15.65
CA GLY A 183 3.16 -3.91 14.31
C GLY A 183 2.34 -2.61 14.32
N VAL A 184 1.43 -2.42 15.29
CA VAL A 184 0.61 -1.21 15.36
C VAL A 184 1.46 0.01 15.75
N ARG A 185 2.40 -0.17 16.69
CA ARG A 185 3.35 0.87 17.06
C ARG A 185 4.32 1.18 15.91
N LEU A 186 4.76 0.15 15.18
CA LEU A 186 5.59 0.33 13.99
C LEU A 186 4.87 1.22 12.97
N SER A 187 3.59 0.91 12.68
CA SER A 187 2.75 1.70 11.78
C SER A 187 2.51 3.13 12.29
N CYS A 188 2.30 3.32 13.58
CA CYS A 188 2.14 4.64 14.17
C CYS A 188 3.39 5.51 13.97
N VAL A 189 4.59 4.97 14.24
CA VAL A 189 5.85 5.70 14.08
C VAL A 189 6.12 6.01 12.60
N GLN A 190 5.95 5.03 11.70
CA GLN A 190 6.15 5.27 10.27
C GLN A 190 5.23 6.35 9.72
N PHE A 191 3.97 6.42 10.17
CA PHE A 191 3.03 7.46 9.72
C PHE A 191 3.45 8.85 10.20
N PHE A 192 3.88 9.01 11.45
CA PHE A 192 4.37 10.30 11.92
C PHE A 192 5.66 10.72 11.20
N VAL A 193 6.59 9.81 10.94
CA VAL A 193 7.81 10.11 10.18
C VAL A 193 7.48 10.48 8.73
N CYS A 194 6.61 9.71 8.07
CA CYS A 194 6.15 10.01 6.72
C CYS A 194 5.44 11.37 6.67
N SER A 195 4.58 11.66 7.64
CA SER A 195 3.92 12.97 7.76
C SER A 195 4.91 14.11 7.94
N ALA A 196 5.91 13.94 8.81
CA ALA A 196 6.93 14.97 9.06
C ALA A 196 7.76 15.28 7.81
N LEU A 197 8.19 14.24 7.08
CA LEU A 197 8.92 14.39 5.83
C LEU A 197 8.05 15.03 4.75
N SER A 198 6.77 14.61 4.65
CA SER A 198 5.81 15.25 3.74
C SER A 198 5.56 16.72 4.11
N ALA A 199 5.49 17.04 5.42
CA ALA A 199 5.34 18.42 5.87
C ALA A 199 6.54 19.29 5.49
N ILE A 200 7.77 18.75 5.54
CA ILE A 200 8.96 19.45 5.03
C ILE A 200 8.77 19.73 3.53
N GLY A 201 8.40 18.73 2.73
CA GLY A 201 8.13 18.91 1.30
C GLY A 201 7.00 19.93 1.04
N MET A 202 5.94 19.88 1.83
CA MET A 202 4.82 20.82 1.78
C MET A 202 5.26 22.29 1.93
N PHE A 203 6.08 22.58 2.93
CA PHE A 203 6.55 23.95 3.15
C PHE A 203 7.67 24.41 2.19
N VAL A 204 8.42 23.46 1.60
CA VAL A 204 9.52 23.78 0.67
C VAL A 204 9.01 23.93 -0.77
N PHE A 205 8.09 23.08 -1.21
CA PHE A 205 7.70 22.98 -2.62
C PHE A 205 6.25 23.39 -2.90
N GLU A 206 5.42 23.52 -1.87
CA GLU A 206 4.02 23.85 -2.00
C GLU A 206 3.72 25.10 -1.14
N SER A 207 2.62 25.78 -1.45
CA SER A 207 2.11 26.90 -0.65
C SER A 207 0.80 26.47 0.00
N PRO A 208 0.84 25.74 1.13
CA PRO A 208 -0.35 25.18 1.75
C PRO A 208 -1.32 26.27 2.19
N ASP A 209 -2.57 26.17 1.76
CA ASP A 209 -3.66 27.06 2.14
C ASP A 209 -4.71 26.33 2.97
N TRP A 210 -5.11 26.93 4.08
CA TRP A 210 -6.11 26.35 4.98
C TRP A 210 -7.50 26.21 4.34
N ALA A 211 -7.86 27.09 3.40
CA ALA A 211 -9.13 26.97 2.71
C ALA A 211 -9.15 25.75 1.80
N SER A 212 -8.06 25.50 1.06
CA SER A 212 -7.87 24.33 0.20
C SER A 212 -7.84 23.03 1.00
N ILE A 213 -7.10 22.99 2.13
CA ILE A 213 -7.07 21.82 3.03
C ILE A 213 -8.47 21.52 3.57
N ARG A 214 -9.23 22.57 3.94
CA ARG A 214 -10.59 22.39 4.44
C ARG A 214 -11.55 21.95 3.33
N SER A 215 -11.36 22.38 2.10
CA SER A 215 -12.17 21.95 0.96
C SER A 215 -12.00 20.47 0.64
N CYS A 216 -10.83 19.89 0.88
CA CYS A 216 -10.55 18.47 0.69
C CYS A 216 -10.56 17.64 2.00
N TRP A 217 -11.27 18.11 3.03
CA TRP A 217 -11.32 17.43 4.33
C TRP A 217 -11.78 15.96 4.24
N LEU A 218 -12.77 15.67 3.37
CA LEU A 218 -13.31 14.33 3.22
C LEU A 218 -12.30 13.34 2.63
N PRO A 219 -11.62 13.63 1.50
CA PRO A 219 -10.47 12.86 1.03
C PRO A 219 -9.39 12.65 2.08
N ILE A 220 -9.00 13.70 2.81
CA ILE A 220 -7.98 13.63 3.86
C ILE A 220 -8.41 12.70 5.00
N VAL A 221 -9.64 12.87 5.51
CA VAL A 221 -10.18 12.02 6.58
C VAL A 221 -10.31 10.58 6.11
N TYR A 222 -10.80 10.34 4.89
CA TYR A 222 -10.88 8.99 4.35
C TYR A 222 -9.50 8.33 4.27
N ALA A 223 -8.52 8.99 3.66
CA ALA A 223 -7.19 8.46 3.50
C ALA A 223 -6.43 8.31 4.84
N GLY A 224 -6.64 9.22 5.79
CA GLY A 224 -5.99 9.19 7.11
C GLY A 224 -6.66 8.22 8.08
N VAL A 225 -7.97 8.37 8.30
CA VAL A 225 -8.70 7.60 9.32
C VAL A 225 -9.04 6.21 8.83
N PHE A 226 -9.71 6.11 7.67
CA PHE A 226 -10.16 4.79 7.18
C PHE A 226 -9.00 4.01 6.57
N SER A 227 -8.22 4.58 5.66
CA SER A 227 -7.11 3.88 5.01
C SER A 227 -5.93 3.67 5.97
N GLY A 228 -5.46 4.73 6.66
CA GLY A 228 -4.35 4.63 7.60
C GLY A 228 -4.71 3.98 8.94
N GLY A 229 -5.86 4.33 9.51
CA GLY A 229 -6.27 3.84 10.84
C GLY A 229 -6.99 2.50 10.80
N VAL A 230 -8.17 2.46 10.14
CA VAL A 230 -9.07 1.30 10.16
C VAL A 230 -8.50 0.14 9.34
N ALA A 231 -8.10 0.39 8.09
CA ALA A 231 -7.65 -0.67 7.19
C ALA A 231 -6.37 -1.35 7.70
N TYR A 232 -5.37 -0.60 8.15
CA TYR A 232 -4.18 -1.19 8.78
C TYR A 232 -4.51 -2.01 10.04
N THR A 233 -5.48 -1.56 10.84
CA THR A 233 -5.94 -2.35 11.99
C THR A 233 -6.62 -3.65 11.54
N PHE A 234 -7.46 -3.59 10.50
CA PHE A 234 -8.10 -4.77 9.92
C PHE A 234 -7.09 -5.74 9.33
N GLN A 235 -6.06 -5.24 8.65
CA GLN A 235 -4.95 -6.05 8.14
C GLN A 235 -4.27 -6.82 9.28
N ILE A 236 -3.81 -6.12 10.32
CA ILE A 236 -3.09 -6.73 11.44
C ILE A 236 -3.94 -7.80 12.15
N ILE A 237 -5.25 -7.54 12.33
CA ILE A 237 -6.14 -8.50 12.97
C ILE A 237 -6.47 -9.66 12.02
N GLY A 238 -6.71 -9.39 10.75
CA GLY A 238 -7.08 -10.39 9.75
C GLY A 238 -5.95 -11.38 9.45
N GLU A 239 -4.72 -10.89 9.31
CA GLU A 239 -3.54 -11.73 9.04
C GLU A 239 -3.22 -12.74 10.14
N ARG A 240 -3.68 -12.52 11.38
CA ARG A 240 -3.48 -13.47 12.48
C ARG A 240 -4.20 -14.80 12.27
N ASP A 241 -5.37 -14.75 11.67
CA ASP A 241 -6.29 -15.89 11.57
C ASP A 241 -6.38 -16.46 10.15
N VAL A 242 -5.63 -15.91 9.20
CA VAL A 242 -5.65 -16.28 7.77
C VAL A 242 -4.24 -16.71 7.33
N GLN A 243 -4.18 -17.77 6.53
CA GLN A 243 -2.91 -18.22 5.97
C GLN A 243 -2.29 -17.12 5.10
N PRO A 244 -0.95 -16.88 5.15
CA PRO A 244 -0.29 -15.78 4.45
C PRO A 244 -0.60 -15.70 2.94
N ALA A 245 -0.65 -16.85 2.25
CA ALA A 245 -0.99 -16.87 0.82
C ALA A 245 -2.41 -16.38 0.53
N LEU A 246 -3.40 -16.79 1.36
CA LEU A 246 -4.77 -16.31 1.22
C LEU A 246 -4.91 -14.85 1.63
N ALA A 247 -4.17 -14.40 2.64
CA ALA A 247 -4.13 -12.99 3.04
C ALA A 247 -3.62 -12.10 1.90
N SER A 248 -2.49 -12.44 1.30
CA SER A 248 -1.93 -11.72 0.15
C SER A 248 -2.89 -11.71 -1.05
N LEU A 249 -3.59 -12.82 -1.30
CA LEU A 249 -4.62 -12.92 -2.34
C LEU A 249 -5.77 -11.92 -2.11
N LEU A 250 -6.29 -11.86 -0.88
CA LEU A 250 -7.38 -10.93 -0.52
C LEU A 250 -6.91 -9.48 -0.62
N MET A 251 -5.69 -9.20 -0.17
CA MET A 251 -5.11 -7.87 -0.24
C MET A 251 -4.86 -7.39 -1.67
N SER A 252 -4.51 -8.29 -2.61
CA SER A 252 -4.30 -7.93 -4.02
C SER A 252 -5.58 -7.45 -4.73
N LEU A 253 -6.76 -7.71 -4.17
CA LEU A 253 -8.03 -7.15 -4.65
C LEU A 253 -8.09 -5.61 -4.52
N GLU A 254 -7.19 -4.99 -3.78
CA GLU A 254 -7.03 -3.53 -3.71
C GLU A 254 -6.95 -2.91 -5.11
N SER A 255 -6.19 -3.51 -6.03
CA SER A 255 -6.04 -3.01 -7.40
C SER A 255 -7.35 -3.10 -8.19
N VAL A 256 -8.12 -4.17 -7.99
CA VAL A 256 -9.44 -4.34 -8.62
C VAL A 256 -10.42 -3.31 -8.07
N PHE A 257 -10.43 -3.10 -6.74
CA PHE A 257 -11.27 -2.08 -6.12
C PHE A 257 -10.86 -0.67 -6.52
N ALA A 258 -9.57 -0.38 -6.72
CA ALA A 258 -9.11 0.92 -7.21
C ALA A 258 -9.67 1.21 -8.61
N ALA A 259 -9.62 0.24 -9.53
CA ALA A 259 -10.21 0.39 -10.85
C ALA A 259 -11.74 0.53 -10.79
N LEU A 260 -12.41 -0.30 -9.99
CA LEU A 260 -13.87 -0.28 -9.83
C LEU A 260 -14.35 1.07 -9.26
N PHE A 261 -13.75 1.54 -8.17
CA PHE A 261 -14.11 2.81 -7.55
C PHE A 261 -13.69 4.00 -8.40
N GLY A 262 -12.58 3.94 -9.13
CA GLY A 262 -12.20 4.95 -10.13
C GLY A 262 -13.27 5.10 -11.21
N TRP A 263 -13.82 3.98 -11.68
CA TRP A 263 -14.91 4.00 -12.65
C TRP A 263 -16.23 4.52 -12.06
N ILE A 264 -16.67 3.97 -10.92
CA ILE A 264 -17.98 4.29 -10.33
C ILE A 264 -18.03 5.71 -9.76
N LEU A 265 -16.99 6.15 -9.05
CA LEU A 265 -17.02 7.40 -8.29
C LEU A 265 -16.57 8.63 -9.10
N ILE A 266 -15.63 8.47 -10.02
CA ILE A 266 -15.05 9.58 -10.78
C ILE A 266 -15.05 9.37 -12.31
N GLY A 267 -15.76 8.35 -12.81
CA GLY A 267 -15.95 8.12 -14.24
C GLY A 267 -14.70 7.69 -15.02
N GLN A 268 -13.62 7.29 -14.34
CA GLN A 268 -12.39 6.82 -14.98
C GLN A 268 -12.54 5.37 -15.46
N GLY A 269 -13.12 5.18 -16.65
CA GLY A 269 -13.22 3.87 -17.29
C GLY A 269 -11.87 3.38 -17.86
N LEU A 270 -11.74 2.06 -17.96
CA LEU A 270 -10.62 1.42 -18.64
C LEU A 270 -11.08 0.95 -20.03
N SER A 271 -10.24 1.13 -21.03
CA SER A 271 -10.43 0.57 -22.37
C SER A 271 -10.36 -0.97 -22.34
N GLY A 272 -10.88 -1.63 -23.38
CA GLY A 272 -10.84 -3.09 -23.47
C GLY A 272 -9.40 -3.66 -23.40
N ARG A 273 -8.42 -2.96 -24.01
CA ARG A 273 -7.00 -3.32 -23.93
C ARG A 273 -6.46 -3.20 -22.50
N GLU A 274 -6.79 -2.12 -21.79
CA GLU A 274 -6.40 -1.89 -20.40
C GLU A 274 -7.03 -2.91 -19.47
N LEU A 275 -8.30 -3.30 -19.69
CA LEU A 275 -8.96 -4.36 -18.93
C LEU A 275 -8.27 -5.73 -19.11
N ILE A 276 -7.83 -6.07 -20.33
CA ILE A 276 -7.05 -7.29 -20.58
C ILE A 276 -5.71 -7.21 -19.83
N GLY A 277 -5.04 -6.06 -19.86
CA GLY A 277 -3.81 -5.83 -19.09
C GLY A 277 -4.02 -6.05 -17.60
N CYS A 278 -5.08 -5.46 -17.02
CA CYS A 278 -5.47 -5.67 -15.62
C CYS A 278 -5.74 -7.15 -15.30
N ALA A 279 -6.46 -7.85 -16.16
CA ALA A 279 -6.78 -9.27 -15.95
C ALA A 279 -5.51 -10.14 -15.95
N ILE A 280 -4.57 -9.89 -16.86
CA ILE A 280 -3.28 -10.60 -16.92
C ILE A 280 -2.44 -10.29 -15.67
N MET A 281 -2.31 -9.02 -15.27
CA MET A 281 -1.58 -8.63 -14.07
C MET A 281 -2.20 -9.27 -12.83
N PHE A 282 -3.52 -9.21 -12.71
CA PHE A 282 -4.24 -9.81 -11.59
C PHE A 282 -4.04 -11.34 -11.53
N ALA A 283 -4.14 -12.04 -12.66
CA ALA A 283 -3.85 -13.47 -12.74
C ALA A 283 -2.39 -13.78 -12.34
N ALA A 284 -1.42 -12.98 -12.79
CA ALA A 284 -0.02 -13.14 -12.41
C ALA A 284 0.20 -12.94 -10.91
N ILE A 285 -0.44 -11.93 -10.31
CA ILE A 285 -0.42 -11.67 -8.86
C ILE A 285 -0.97 -12.89 -8.11
N LEU A 286 -2.16 -13.37 -8.49
CA LEU A 286 -2.79 -14.54 -7.86
C LEU A 286 -1.91 -15.79 -7.95
N LEU A 287 -1.39 -16.10 -9.14
CA LEU A 287 -0.53 -17.26 -9.37
C LEU A 287 0.79 -17.17 -8.60
N SER A 288 1.34 -15.97 -8.40
CA SER A 288 2.57 -15.77 -7.63
C SER A 288 2.40 -16.11 -6.14
N GLN A 289 1.18 -16.01 -5.60
CA GLN A 289 0.87 -16.26 -4.19
C GLN A 289 0.56 -17.74 -3.89
N LEU A 290 0.33 -18.57 -4.91
CA LEU A 290 0.06 -19.99 -4.68
C LEU A 290 1.30 -20.68 -4.10
N PRO A 291 1.14 -21.63 -3.16
CA PRO A 291 2.27 -22.38 -2.61
C PRO A 291 2.97 -23.18 -3.72
N GLU A 292 4.29 -23.21 -3.71
CA GLU A 292 5.04 -24.11 -4.60
C GLU A 292 4.72 -25.56 -4.22
N ARG A 293 4.27 -26.36 -5.20
CA ARG A 293 4.23 -27.81 -5.02
C ARG A 293 5.66 -28.25 -4.77
N LYS A 294 5.95 -28.77 -3.56
CA LYS A 294 7.19 -29.51 -3.32
C LYS A 294 7.21 -30.63 -4.35
N THR A 295 8.02 -30.51 -5.39
CA THR A 295 8.43 -31.69 -6.16
C THR A 295 9.13 -32.61 -5.16
N ALA A 296 8.47 -33.72 -4.84
CA ALA A 296 9.11 -34.81 -4.14
C ALA A 296 10.32 -35.24 -5.01
N GLY A 297 11.52 -34.92 -4.54
CA GLY A 297 12.77 -35.38 -5.03
C GLY A 297 13.24 -36.47 -4.08
#